data_b39f410717bcab3411ba818d34aac471
#
_entry.id   b39f410717bcab3411ba818d34aac471
#
_cell.length_a   1.000
_cell.length_b   1.000
_cell.length_c   1.000
_cell.angle_alpha   90.00
_cell.angle_beta   90.00
_cell.angle_gamma   90.00
#
_symmetry.space_group_name_H-M   'P 1'
#
loop_
_entity.id
_entity.type
_entity.pdbx_description
1 polymer ?
#
loop_
_entity_poly.entity_id
_entity_poly.type
_entity_poly.pdbx_seq_one_letter_code
_entity_poly.pdbx_strand_id
1 'polypeptide(L)'
;MTATRRLAAILAADVAGYSRLIGVDEGGTLQALKAIRAELIDPMIASHNGRLVKTTGDGLLVEFSSVVDALRCATEVQAGMVGRNATVAADKRIEFRIGINMGDVVVEDGDIFGDGVNVAARLEALAEPGGICVSARVQEDAAGKLDLTFDDLGEQALKNIARPVRAYRIATGAVSASAQETPTLPLPDKPSIAVLPFQNMSGDPEQEYFADGMVEEIITALSRIRWLFVIARNSSFTYKGQAIDVKKVGRELGVRYVLEGSVRKGGNQVRITAQLIEAETGAHLWAERFDGPLENVFEIQDRVAIAVAGVIEPALQAAEIRRSSSRPTDDLTAYDLYLRALHYSQSADRAGDG
;
A
#
# COMPACT_ATOMS: atom_id res chain seq x y z
N MET A 1 -11.85 -38.84 -3.40
CA MET A 1 -12.68 -38.07 -2.46
C MET A 1 -13.54 -37.10 -3.28
N THR A 2 -14.82 -36.98 -3.04
CA THR A 2 -15.72 -36.13 -3.83
C THR A 2 -15.63 -34.70 -3.30
N ALA A 3 -15.13 -33.79 -4.12
CA ALA A 3 -15.14 -32.37 -3.82
C ALA A 3 -16.59 -31.86 -3.64
N THR A 4 -16.91 -31.35 -2.48
CA THR A 4 -18.27 -30.84 -2.17
C THR A 4 -18.32 -29.33 -2.39
N ARG A 5 -19.24 -28.88 -3.25
CA ARG A 5 -19.52 -27.43 -3.44
C ARG A 5 -20.61 -26.99 -2.49
N ARG A 6 -20.39 -25.81 -1.89
CA ARG A 6 -21.40 -25.14 -1.07
C ARG A 6 -21.23 -23.64 -1.08
N LEU A 7 -22.28 -22.93 -0.73
CA LEU A 7 -22.27 -21.49 -0.53
C LEU A 7 -21.79 -21.20 0.90
N ALA A 8 -20.85 -20.25 1.05
CA ALA A 8 -20.33 -19.85 2.35
C ALA A 8 -19.98 -18.36 2.39
N ALA A 9 -20.07 -17.76 3.56
CA ALA A 9 -19.44 -16.48 3.83
C ALA A 9 -17.98 -16.72 4.22
N ILE A 10 -17.09 -16.07 3.51
CA ILE A 10 -15.64 -16.24 3.61
C ILE A 10 -15.06 -14.96 4.16
N LEU A 11 -14.33 -15.06 5.26
CA LEU A 11 -13.58 -13.97 5.87
C LEU A 11 -12.10 -14.23 5.67
N ALA A 12 -11.42 -13.31 5.00
CA ALA A 12 -9.96 -13.24 4.94
C ALA A 12 -9.49 -12.07 5.80
N ALA A 13 -8.45 -12.28 6.59
CA ALA A 13 -7.83 -11.22 7.38
C ALA A 13 -6.32 -11.35 7.34
N ASP A 14 -5.61 -10.23 7.34
CA ASP A 14 -4.16 -10.17 7.51
C ASP A 14 -3.74 -9.00 8.43
N VAL A 15 -2.47 -8.98 8.82
CA VAL A 15 -1.90 -7.89 9.61
C VAL A 15 -1.35 -6.81 8.70
N ALA A 16 -1.87 -5.60 8.82
CA ALA A 16 -1.38 -4.45 8.07
C ALA A 16 0.09 -4.15 8.40
N GLY A 17 0.94 -4.19 7.36
CA GLY A 17 2.38 -3.90 7.53
C GLY A 17 3.16 -4.93 8.34
N TYR A 18 2.76 -6.20 8.32
CA TYR A 18 3.40 -7.29 9.06
C TYR A 18 4.91 -7.37 8.89
N SER A 19 5.41 -7.28 7.64
CA SER A 19 6.86 -7.29 7.37
C SER A 19 7.62 -6.17 8.08
N ARG A 20 6.99 -4.98 8.22
CA ARG A 20 7.55 -3.87 8.99
C ARG A 20 7.64 -4.19 10.47
N LEU A 21 6.56 -4.73 11.04
CA LEU A 21 6.50 -5.11 12.46
C LEU A 21 7.55 -6.17 12.80
N ILE A 22 7.67 -7.21 11.97
CA ILE A 22 8.71 -8.24 12.08
C ILE A 22 10.12 -7.64 11.97
N GLY A 23 10.32 -6.68 11.05
CA GLY A 23 11.62 -6.02 10.88
C GLY A 23 12.04 -5.16 12.09
N VAL A 24 11.07 -4.67 12.88
CA VAL A 24 11.33 -3.88 14.11
C VAL A 24 11.54 -4.78 15.33
N ASP A 25 10.67 -5.79 15.51
CA ASP A 25 10.70 -6.71 16.68
C ASP A 25 10.01 -8.03 16.30
N GLU A 26 10.77 -8.96 15.75
CA GLU A 26 10.25 -10.26 15.34
C GLU A 26 9.64 -11.05 16.49
N GLY A 27 10.38 -11.20 17.57
CA GLY A 27 9.95 -12.00 18.74
C GLY A 27 8.72 -11.42 19.42
N GLY A 28 8.71 -10.11 19.66
CA GLY A 28 7.58 -9.40 20.27
C GLY A 28 6.34 -9.41 19.38
N THR A 29 6.50 -9.20 18.06
CA THR A 29 5.38 -9.24 17.11
C THR A 29 4.74 -10.62 17.03
N LEU A 30 5.53 -11.69 16.94
CA LEU A 30 5.02 -13.07 16.92
C LEU A 30 4.32 -13.44 18.22
N GLN A 31 4.86 -13.04 19.37
CA GLN A 31 4.24 -13.28 20.67
C GLN A 31 2.92 -12.52 20.82
N ALA A 32 2.89 -11.25 20.44
CA ALA A 32 1.69 -10.41 20.46
C ALA A 32 0.60 -10.98 19.56
N LEU A 33 0.94 -11.37 18.31
CA LEU A 33 -0.01 -11.96 17.38
C LEU A 33 -0.60 -13.28 17.91
N LYS A 34 0.23 -14.15 18.50
CA LYS A 34 -0.26 -15.38 19.14
C LYS A 34 -1.22 -15.11 20.30
N ALA A 35 -0.91 -14.11 21.14
CA ALA A 35 -1.78 -13.71 22.24
C ALA A 35 -3.11 -13.14 21.73
N ILE A 36 -3.08 -12.25 20.73
CA ILE A 36 -4.28 -11.68 20.10
C ILE A 36 -5.16 -12.80 19.53
N ARG A 37 -4.58 -13.76 18.86
CA ARG A 37 -5.32 -14.90 18.32
C ARG A 37 -6.00 -15.70 19.43
N ALA A 38 -5.24 -16.13 20.42
CA ALA A 38 -5.75 -17.01 21.47
C ALA A 38 -6.80 -16.32 22.38
N GLU A 39 -6.65 -15.02 22.62
CA GLU A 39 -7.47 -14.29 23.58
C GLU A 39 -8.64 -13.51 22.95
N LEU A 40 -8.58 -13.21 21.66
CA LEU A 40 -9.59 -12.43 20.95
C LEU A 40 -10.14 -13.14 19.72
N ILE A 41 -9.28 -13.43 18.71
CA ILE A 41 -9.76 -13.83 17.39
C ILE A 41 -10.38 -15.22 17.42
N ASP A 42 -9.66 -16.22 17.94
CA ASP A 42 -10.13 -17.61 17.94
C ASP A 42 -11.43 -17.76 18.79
N PRO A 43 -11.57 -17.12 19.98
CA PRO A 43 -12.85 -17.08 20.71
C PRO A 43 -14.00 -16.40 19.94
N MET A 44 -13.72 -15.28 19.25
CA MET A 44 -14.77 -14.59 18.46
C MET A 44 -15.22 -15.43 17.26
N ILE A 45 -14.31 -16.09 16.57
CA ILE A 45 -14.65 -17.02 15.48
C ILE A 45 -15.56 -18.13 16.02
N ALA A 46 -15.24 -18.72 17.15
CA ALA A 46 -16.04 -19.80 17.76
C ALA A 46 -17.41 -19.31 18.24
N SER A 47 -17.51 -18.12 18.86
CA SER A 47 -18.77 -17.57 19.36
C SER A 47 -19.77 -17.23 18.26
N HIS A 48 -19.27 -16.93 17.05
CA HIS A 48 -20.08 -16.65 15.87
C HIS A 48 -20.17 -17.84 14.90
N ASN A 49 -20.00 -19.07 15.38
CA ASN A 49 -20.12 -20.29 14.59
C ASN A 49 -19.19 -20.34 13.35
N GLY A 50 -18.06 -19.64 13.41
CA GLY A 50 -17.04 -19.65 12.38
C GLY A 50 -16.12 -20.88 12.47
N ARG A 51 -15.64 -21.30 11.34
CA ARG A 51 -14.63 -22.34 11.23
C ARG A 51 -13.33 -21.72 10.71
N LEU A 52 -12.28 -21.73 11.53
CA LEU A 52 -10.95 -21.40 11.05
C LEU A 52 -10.50 -22.48 10.06
N VAL A 53 -10.27 -22.09 8.81
CA VAL A 53 -9.85 -22.99 7.74
C VAL A 53 -8.35 -23.19 7.75
N LYS A 54 -7.63 -22.05 7.70
CA LYS A 54 -6.16 -22.05 7.74
C LYS A 54 -5.60 -20.71 8.18
N THR A 55 -4.32 -20.75 8.53
CA THR A 55 -3.50 -19.58 8.80
C THR A 55 -2.33 -19.53 7.81
N THR A 56 -2.01 -18.34 7.33
CA THR A 56 -0.93 -18.11 6.36
C THR A 56 0.04 -17.04 6.91
N GLY A 57 0.87 -17.47 7.88
CA GLY A 57 1.75 -16.52 8.59
C GLY A 57 0.95 -15.56 9.48
N ASP A 58 0.75 -14.34 9.01
CA ASP A 58 -0.06 -13.29 9.65
C ASP A 58 -1.52 -13.30 9.22
N GLY A 59 -1.86 -14.06 8.17
CA GLY A 59 -3.20 -14.13 7.61
C GLY A 59 -4.06 -15.25 8.21
N LEU A 60 -5.38 -15.04 8.12
CA LEU A 60 -6.42 -15.95 8.56
C LEU A 60 -7.44 -16.15 7.44
N LEU A 61 -7.88 -17.39 7.24
CA LEU A 61 -9.03 -17.70 6.39
C LEU A 61 -10.08 -18.41 7.23
N VAL A 62 -11.26 -17.82 7.32
CA VAL A 62 -12.36 -18.30 8.14
C VAL A 62 -13.62 -18.46 7.28
N GLU A 63 -14.37 -19.48 7.55
CA GLU A 63 -15.63 -19.80 6.91
C GLU A 63 -16.78 -19.67 7.89
N PHE A 64 -17.89 -19.08 7.45
CA PHE A 64 -19.14 -18.97 8.19
C PHE A 64 -20.32 -19.46 7.32
N SER A 65 -21.32 -20.03 7.96
CA SER A 65 -22.58 -20.38 7.31
C SER A 65 -23.50 -19.18 7.11
N SER A 66 -23.23 -18.06 7.79
CA SER A 66 -24.04 -16.84 7.81
C SER A 66 -23.17 -15.60 7.58
N VAL A 67 -23.60 -14.73 6.65
CA VAL A 67 -23.03 -13.39 6.45
C VAL A 67 -23.12 -12.55 7.72
N VAL A 68 -24.25 -12.66 8.45
CA VAL A 68 -24.48 -11.91 9.69
C VAL A 68 -23.45 -12.30 10.76
N ASP A 69 -23.16 -13.60 10.91
CA ASP A 69 -22.17 -14.09 11.86
C ASP A 69 -20.75 -13.66 11.48
N ALA A 70 -20.42 -13.73 10.18
CA ALA A 70 -19.13 -13.24 9.68
C ALA A 70 -18.92 -11.76 9.97
N LEU A 71 -19.95 -10.94 9.75
CA LEU A 71 -19.90 -9.49 9.99
C LEU A 71 -19.81 -9.15 11.48
N ARG A 72 -20.57 -9.82 12.34
CA ARG A 72 -20.49 -9.65 13.79
C ARG A 72 -19.11 -10.01 14.29
N CYS A 73 -18.58 -11.16 13.91
CA CYS A 73 -17.23 -11.58 14.25
C CYS A 73 -16.21 -10.53 13.84
N ALA A 74 -16.25 -10.05 12.60
CA ALA A 74 -15.30 -9.06 12.08
C ALA A 74 -15.37 -7.73 12.85
N THR A 75 -16.59 -7.22 13.11
CA THR A 75 -16.79 -5.94 13.82
C THR A 75 -16.35 -6.03 15.28
N GLU A 76 -16.64 -7.13 15.96
CA GLU A 76 -16.21 -7.35 17.34
C GLU A 76 -14.70 -7.55 17.47
N VAL A 77 -14.06 -8.25 16.52
CA VAL A 77 -12.59 -8.36 16.44
C VAL A 77 -11.97 -6.97 16.29
N GLN A 78 -12.44 -6.16 15.35
CA GLN A 78 -11.89 -4.80 15.15
C GLN A 78 -12.10 -3.92 16.38
N ALA A 79 -13.28 -3.96 17.01
CA ALA A 79 -13.55 -3.23 18.24
C ALA A 79 -12.62 -3.67 19.39
N GLY A 80 -12.38 -4.97 19.56
CA GLY A 80 -11.45 -5.52 20.53
C GLY A 80 -10.01 -5.08 20.27
N MET A 81 -9.61 -4.96 19.01
CA MET A 81 -8.27 -4.48 18.63
C MET A 81 -8.07 -3.00 18.96
N VAL A 82 -9.10 -2.15 18.83
CA VAL A 82 -9.03 -0.74 19.24
C VAL A 82 -8.64 -0.65 20.72
N GLY A 83 -9.31 -1.43 21.59
CA GLY A 83 -9.00 -1.45 23.01
C GLY A 83 -7.57 -1.93 23.33
N ARG A 84 -7.11 -2.98 22.63
CA ARG A 84 -5.76 -3.54 22.81
C ARG A 84 -4.68 -2.58 22.34
N ASN A 85 -4.91 -1.87 21.25
CA ASN A 85 -3.96 -0.92 20.71
C ASN A 85 -3.92 0.44 21.44
N ALA A 86 -4.86 0.72 22.34
CA ALA A 86 -4.95 2.01 23.02
C ALA A 86 -3.68 2.38 23.81
N THR A 87 -3.00 1.37 24.40
CA THR A 87 -1.77 1.55 25.18
C THR A 87 -0.50 1.17 24.43
N VAL A 88 -0.61 0.74 23.18
CA VAL A 88 0.53 0.29 22.37
C VAL A 88 1.05 1.45 21.53
N ALA A 89 2.38 1.64 21.49
CA ALA A 89 3.02 2.64 20.64
C ALA A 89 2.65 2.44 19.16
N ALA A 90 2.43 3.52 18.44
CA ALA A 90 1.86 3.49 17.08
C ALA A 90 2.65 2.60 16.10
N ASP A 91 3.98 2.57 16.23
CA ASP A 91 4.90 1.77 15.40
C ASP A 91 4.84 0.27 15.67
N LYS A 92 4.28 -0.14 16.84
CA LYS A 92 4.13 -1.53 17.28
C LYS A 92 2.69 -2.05 17.27
N ARG A 93 1.71 -1.22 16.87
CA ARG A 93 0.30 -1.62 16.79
C ARG A 93 0.11 -2.71 15.76
N ILE A 94 -0.66 -3.73 16.13
CA ILE A 94 -1.14 -4.76 15.23
C ILE A 94 -2.56 -4.38 14.81
N GLU A 95 -2.76 -4.13 13.53
CA GLU A 95 -4.05 -3.78 12.96
C GLU A 95 -4.39 -4.77 11.85
N PHE A 96 -5.60 -5.32 11.88
CA PHE A 96 -6.04 -6.26 10.87
C PHE A 96 -6.78 -5.54 9.74
N ARG A 97 -6.57 -6.00 8.51
CA ARG A 97 -7.46 -5.73 7.38
C ARG A 97 -8.34 -6.94 7.21
N ILE A 98 -9.62 -6.74 7.00
CA ILE A 98 -10.59 -7.83 6.88
C ILE A 98 -11.38 -7.68 5.59
N GLY A 99 -11.45 -8.76 4.80
CA GLY A 99 -12.27 -8.86 3.60
C GLY A 99 -13.33 -9.93 3.77
N ILE A 100 -14.61 -9.64 3.44
CA ILE A 100 -15.70 -10.62 3.53
C ILE A 100 -16.42 -10.73 2.20
N ASN A 101 -16.58 -11.96 1.74
CA ASN A 101 -17.35 -12.27 0.53
C ASN A 101 -18.28 -13.47 0.74
N MET A 102 -19.40 -13.46 0.05
CA MET A 102 -20.33 -14.61 -0.02
C MET A 102 -20.18 -15.27 -1.39
N GLY A 103 -19.78 -16.54 -1.42
CA GLY A 103 -19.54 -17.23 -2.68
C GLY A 103 -19.52 -18.74 -2.58
N ASP A 104 -19.51 -19.41 -3.73
CA ASP A 104 -19.34 -20.86 -3.80
C ASP A 104 -17.90 -21.25 -3.44
N VAL A 105 -17.76 -22.23 -2.57
CA VAL A 105 -16.50 -22.84 -2.19
C VAL A 105 -16.49 -24.34 -2.52
N VAL A 106 -15.35 -24.82 -2.90
CA VAL A 106 -15.04 -26.26 -3.02
C VAL A 106 -14.31 -26.66 -1.76
N VAL A 107 -14.83 -27.65 -1.05
CA VAL A 107 -14.18 -28.18 0.17
C VAL A 107 -13.42 -29.44 -0.19
N GLU A 108 -12.12 -29.45 0.10
CA GLU A 108 -11.24 -30.59 -0.12
C GLU A 108 -10.24 -30.67 1.04
N ASP A 109 -10.15 -31.83 1.69
CA ASP A 109 -9.27 -32.13 2.82
C ASP A 109 -9.32 -31.09 3.97
N GLY A 110 -10.51 -30.50 4.20
CA GLY A 110 -10.71 -29.51 5.25
C GLY A 110 -10.35 -28.07 4.85
N ASP A 111 -9.73 -27.84 3.70
CA ASP A 111 -9.47 -26.53 3.10
C ASP A 111 -10.63 -26.10 2.19
N ILE A 112 -10.69 -24.80 1.85
CA ILE A 112 -11.67 -24.24 0.92
C ILE A 112 -10.97 -23.55 -0.25
N PHE A 113 -11.52 -23.76 -1.44
CA PHE A 113 -11.02 -23.19 -2.70
C PHE A 113 -12.13 -22.58 -3.52
N GLY A 114 -11.80 -21.73 -4.47
CA GLY A 114 -12.73 -21.16 -5.44
C GLY A 114 -12.64 -19.65 -5.55
N ASP A 115 -13.37 -19.09 -6.53
CA ASP A 115 -13.39 -17.65 -6.79
C ASP A 115 -13.86 -16.84 -5.58
N GLY A 116 -14.78 -17.40 -4.78
CA GLY A 116 -15.27 -16.77 -3.56
C GLY A 116 -14.17 -16.47 -2.55
N VAL A 117 -13.19 -17.39 -2.40
CA VAL A 117 -12.02 -17.22 -1.52
C VAL A 117 -11.10 -16.14 -2.07
N ASN A 118 -10.85 -16.16 -3.39
CA ASN A 118 -10.01 -15.18 -4.04
C ASN A 118 -10.58 -13.75 -3.91
N VAL A 119 -11.91 -13.61 -4.07
CA VAL A 119 -12.58 -12.32 -3.88
C VAL A 119 -12.44 -11.82 -2.45
N ALA A 120 -12.64 -12.68 -1.42
CA ALA A 120 -12.46 -12.29 -0.03
C ALA A 120 -11.04 -11.79 0.26
N ALA A 121 -10.00 -12.46 -0.24
CA ALA A 121 -8.60 -12.05 -0.10
C ALA A 121 -8.30 -10.73 -0.83
N ARG A 122 -8.97 -10.43 -1.95
CA ARG A 122 -8.82 -9.14 -2.64
C ARG A 122 -9.55 -8.01 -1.94
N LEU A 123 -10.70 -8.27 -1.34
CA LEU A 123 -11.42 -7.31 -0.50
C LEU A 123 -10.64 -6.98 0.78
N GLU A 124 -9.99 -7.98 1.38
CA GLU A 124 -9.06 -7.78 2.50
C GLU A 124 -7.94 -6.79 2.12
N ALA A 125 -7.32 -6.97 0.95
CA ALA A 125 -6.27 -6.07 0.46
C ALA A 125 -6.78 -4.63 0.16
N LEU A 126 -8.09 -4.44 -0.07
CA LEU A 126 -8.72 -3.12 -0.22
C LEU A 126 -9.05 -2.46 1.13
N ALA A 127 -9.13 -3.24 2.19
CA ALA A 127 -9.46 -2.71 3.51
C ALA A 127 -8.30 -1.85 4.06
N GLU A 128 -8.64 -0.75 4.71
CA GLU A 128 -7.68 0.04 5.48
C GLU A 128 -7.27 -0.71 6.77
N PRO A 129 -6.11 -0.40 7.37
CA PRO A 129 -5.75 -0.93 8.68
C PRO A 129 -6.86 -0.69 9.71
N GLY A 130 -7.29 -1.73 10.42
CA GLY A 130 -8.45 -1.65 11.32
C GLY A 130 -9.82 -1.67 10.62
N GLY A 131 -9.85 -1.75 9.29
CA GLY A 131 -11.07 -1.67 8.48
C GLY A 131 -11.62 -3.03 8.03
N ILE A 132 -12.84 -3.00 7.49
CA ILE A 132 -13.55 -4.15 6.93
C ILE A 132 -14.07 -3.76 5.55
N CYS A 133 -13.76 -4.55 4.53
CA CYS A 133 -14.26 -4.41 3.16
C CYS A 133 -15.11 -5.62 2.78
N VAL A 134 -16.26 -5.39 2.16
CA VAL A 134 -17.20 -6.46 1.83
C VAL A 134 -17.69 -6.38 0.38
N SER A 135 -18.10 -7.51 -0.20
CA SER A 135 -18.74 -7.53 -1.50
C SER A 135 -20.20 -7.02 -1.44
N ALA A 136 -20.74 -6.57 -2.58
CA ALA A 136 -22.15 -6.16 -2.71
C ALA A 136 -23.10 -7.22 -2.16
N ARG A 137 -22.86 -8.49 -2.45
CA ARG A 137 -23.68 -9.59 -1.97
C ARG A 137 -23.71 -9.67 -0.44
N VAL A 138 -22.58 -9.42 0.22
CA VAL A 138 -22.51 -9.37 1.70
C VAL A 138 -23.31 -8.17 2.24
N GLN A 139 -23.18 -7.01 1.59
CA GLN A 139 -23.92 -5.82 1.96
C GLN A 139 -25.44 -6.03 1.82
N GLU A 140 -25.90 -6.61 0.69
CA GLU A 140 -27.30 -6.93 0.43
C GLU A 140 -27.86 -7.92 1.47
N ASP A 141 -27.12 -9.00 1.77
CA ASP A 141 -27.53 -10.02 2.74
C ASP A 141 -27.58 -9.49 4.19
N ALA A 142 -26.77 -8.47 4.50
CA ALA A 142 -26.72 -7.82 5.81
C ALA A 142 -27.78 -6.74 6.00
N ALA A 143 -28.28 -6.17 4.91
CA ALA A 143 -29.22 -5.05 4.94
C ALA A 143 -30.48 -5.37 5.76
N GLY A 144 -30.77 -4.50 6.74
CA GLY A 144 -31.90 -4.66 7.66
C GLY A 144 -31.73 -5.72 8.74
N LYS A 145 -30.61 -6.45 8.80
CA LYS A 145 -30.30 -7.45 9.83
C LYS A 145 -29.24 -6.96 10.83
N LEU A 146 -28.41 -6.02 10.42
CA LEU A 146 -27.37 -5.40 11.25
C LEU A 146 -27.44 -3.87 11.10
N ASP A 147 -27.21 -3.17 12.21
CA ASP A 147 -27.10 -1.72 12.22
C ASP A 147 -25.64 -1.34 11.87
N LEU A 148 -25.31 -1.50 10.59
CA LEU A 148 -24.00 -1.18 10.04
C LEU A 148 -24.14 -0.19 8.89
N THR A 149 -23.28 0.80 8.87
CA THR A 149 -23.18 1.74 7.76
C THR A 149 -22.18 1.22 6.73
N PHE A 150 -22.57 1.22 5.47
CA PHE A 150 -21.77 0.76 4.35
C PHE A 150 -21.45 1.93 3.41
N ASP A 151 -20.19 2.24 3.25
CA ASP A 151 -19.70 3.22 2.29
C ASP A 151 -19.40 2.51 0.97
N ASP A 152 -20.04 2.95 -0.11
CA ASP A 152 -19.89 2.35 -1.44
C ASP A 152 -18.54 2.77 -2.07
N LEU A 153 -17.67 1.81 -2.31
CA LEU A 153 -16.38 2.01 -2.98
C LEU A 153 -16.50 1.88 -4.52
N GLY A 154 -17.68 1.58 -5.03
CA GLY A 154 -17.92 1.35 -6.45
C GLY A 154 -17.40 -0.01 -6.95
N GLU A 155 -17.37 -0.18 -8.27
CA GLU A 155 -16.84 -1.37 -8.92
C GLU A 155 -15.32 -1.40 -8.90
N GLN A 156 -14.75 -2.46 -8.32
CA GLN A 156 -13.32 -2.67 -8.17
C GLN A 156 -12.83 -3.75 -9.16
N ALA A 157 -11.86 -3.40 -9.97
CA ALA A 157 -11.14 -4.36 -10.82
C ALA A 157 -10.11 -5.11 -9.97
N LEU A 158 -10.46 -6.31 -9.54
CA LEU A 158 -9.61 -7.11 -8.66
C LEU A 158 -8.67 -8.01 -9.47
N LYS A 159 -7.40 -8.09 -9.06
CA LYS A 159 -6.37 -8.89 -9.75
C LYS A 159 -6.80 -10.36 -9.85
N ASN A 160 -6.78 -10.91 -11.06
CA ASN A 160 -7.17 -12.29 -11.39
C ASN A 160 -8.65 -12.63 -11.12
N ILE A 161 -9.53 -11.64 -11.02
CA ILE A 161 -10.99 -11.80 -10.99
C ILE A 161 -11.53 -11.26 -12.31
N ALA A 162 -12.23 -12.12 -13.06
CA ALA A 162 -12.64 -11.82 -14.44
C ALA A 162 -13.68 -10.68 -14.56
N ARG A 163 -14.45 -10.42 -13.50
CA ARG A 163 -15.48 -9.38 -13.49
C ARG A 163 -15.22 -8.40 -12.37
N PRO A 164 -15.47 -7.09 -12.58
CA PRO A 164 -15.42 -6.13 -11.49
C PRO A 164 -16.35 -6.55 -10.35
N VAL A 165 -15.90 -6.32 -9.12
CA VAL A 165 -16.66 -6.61 -7.90
C VAL A 165 -17.00 -5.28 -7.24
N ARG A 166 -18.29 -5.02 -7.04
CA ARG A 166 -18.71 -3.87 -6.25
C ARG A 166 -18.41 -4.12 -4.79
N ALA A 167 -17.65 -3.22 -4.18
CA ALA A 167 -17.15 -3.33 -2.83
C ALA A 167 -17.71 -2.22 -1.94
N TYR A 168 -17.82 -2.53 -0.65
CA TYR A 168 -18.28 -1.59 0.37
C TYR A 168 -17.34 -1.65 1.56
N ARG A 169 -17.06 -0.49 2.17
CA ARG A 169 -16.39 -0.40 3.45
C ARG A 169 -17.42 -0.33 4.56
N ILE A 170 -17.19 -1.01 5.67
CA ILE A 170 -17.98 -0.86 6.87
C ILE A 170 -17.41 0.27 7.71
N ALA A 171 -18.24 1.28 8.00
CA ALA A 171 -17.89 2.28 8.98
C ALA A 171 -17.92 1.64 10.37
N THR A 172 -16.76 1.18 10.85
CA THR A 172 -16.61 0.72 12.24
C THR A 172 -16.74 1.94 13.13
N GLY A 173 -17.81 1.99 13.92
CA GLY A 173 -18.20 3.16 14.70
C GLY A 173 -17.18 3.63 15.73
N ALA A 174 -16.24 4.44 15.23
CA ALA A 174 -15.62 5.52 15.98
C ALA A 174 -16.20 6.79 15.36
N VAL A 175 -17.18 7.36 16.04
CA VAL A 175 -17.71 8.72 15.89
C VAL A 175 -17.53 9.31 14.49
N SER A 176 -18.65 9.38 13.76
CA SER A 176 -18.80 10.21 12.57
C SER A 176 -18.47 11.67 12.95
N ALA A 177 -17.21 11.99 12.90
CA ALA A 177 -16.74 13.37 12.79
C ALA A 177 -16.58 13.60 11.30
N SER A 178 -17.53 14.40 10.76
CA SER A 178 -17.46 15.21 9.54
C SER A 178 -16.27 14.92 8.64
N ALA A 179 -16.51 14.80 7.34
CA ALA A 179 -15.49 14.77 6.28
C ALA A 179 -14.17 15.42 6.74
N GLN A 180 -13.40 14.71 7.54
CA GLN A 180 -12.05 15.05 7.87
C GLN A 180 -11.20 14.35 6.82
N GLU A 181 -10.49 15.18 6.12
CA GLU A 181 -9.31 14.84 5.34
C GLU A 181 -8.64 13.63 5.98
N THR A 182 -8.40 12.58 5.18
CA THR A 182 -7.54 11.44 5.57
C THR A 182 -6.40 11.98 6.40
N PRO A 183 -6.14 11.46 7.64
CA PRO A 183 -5.01 11.95 8.41
C PRO A 183 -3.79 11.81 7.51
N THR A 184 -3.29 12.96 7.08
CA THR A 184 -2.02 13.03 6.37
C THR A 184 -1.01 12.39 7.30
N LEU A 185 -0.45 11.25 6.91
CA LEU A 185 0.71 10.72 7.60
C LEU A 185 1.69 11.88 7.73
N PRO A 186 2.15 12.24 8.95
CA PRO A 186 3.15 13.29 9.06
C PRO A 186 4.29 12.89 8.11
N LEU A 187 4.59 13.77 7.16
CA LEU A 187 5.68 13.53 6.23
C LEU A 187 6.91 13.16 7.05
N PRO A 188 7.60 12.06 6.74
CA PRO A 188 8.79 11.68 7.49
C PRO A 188 9.74 12.86 7.59
N ASP A 189 10.43 13.04 8.71
CA ASP A 189 11.47 14.08 8.85
C ASP A 189 12.59 13.91 7.83
N LYS A 190 12.71 12.72 7.26
CA LYS A 190 13.61 12.40 6.15
C LYS A 190 12.91 12.58 4.80
N PRO A 191 13.64 13.02 3.77
CA PRO A 191 13.14 13.00 2.40
C PRO A 191 12.64 11.61 2.01
N SER A 192 11.46 11.57 1.40
CA SER A 192 10.79 10.31 1.06
C SER A 192 10.27 10.36 -0.37
N ILE A 193 10.42 9.24 -1.09
CA ILE A 193 10.03 9.11 -2.50
C ILE A 193 9.23 7.83 -2.75
N ALA A 194 8.19 7.94 -3.55
CA ALA A 194 7.50 6.81 -4.18
C ALA A 194 7.80 6.79 -5.68
N VAL A 195 8.11 5.61 -6.21
CA VAL A 195 8.24 5.40 -7.66
C VAL A 195 6.95 4.73 -8.12
N LEU A 196 6.14 5.43 -8.91
CA LEU A 196 4.89 4.90 -9.44
C LEU A 196 5.15 3.93 -10.60
N PRO A 197 4.23 2.99 -10.87
CA PRO A 197 4.29 2.16 -12.05
C PRO A 197 4.34 3.02 -13.32
N PHE A 198 5.31 2.75 -14.19
CA PHE A 198 5.43 3.47 -15.44
C PHE A 198 4.32 3.05 -16.41
N GLN A 199 3.74 4.03 -17.10
CA GLN A 199 2.67 3.77 -18.06
C GLN A 199 3.23 3.14 -19.33
N ASN A 200 2.70 1.98 -19.71
CA ASN A 200 2.99 1.38 -21.01
C ASN A 200 2.15 2.07 -22.10
N MET A 201 2.80 2.90 -22.91
CA MET A 201 2.17 3.63 -24.01
C MET A 201 2.35 2.92 -25.36
N SER A 202 2.80 1.68 -25.37
CA SER A 202 3.08 0.92 -26.61
C SER A 202 1.87 0.18 -27.16
N GLY A 203 0.84 -0.07 -26.32
CA GLY A 203 -0.27 -0.95 -26.68
C GLY A 203 0.07 -2.45 -26.73
N ASP A 204 1.31 -2.81 -26.41
CA ASP A 204 1.83 -4.18 -26.43
C ASP A 204 1.90 -4.71 -24.98
N PRO A 205 1.11 -5.73 -24.61
CA PRO A 205 1.11 -6.27 -23.23
C PRO A 205 2.47 -6.82 -22.77
N GLU A 206 3.33 -7.28 -23.67
CA GLU A 206 4.68 -7.76 -23.32
C GLU A 206 5.57 -6.63 -22.77
N GLN A 207 5.29 -5.38 -23.16
CA GLN A 207 6.01 -4.21 -22.64
C GLN A 207 5.58 -3.81 -21.23
N GLU A 208 4.49 -4.34 -20.72
CA GLU A 208 4.06 -4.15 -19.31
C GLU A 208 5.10 -4.71 -18.36
N TYR A 209 5.61 -5.92 -18.65
CA TYR A 209 6.66 -6.55 -17.86
C TYR A 209 7.97 -5.74 -17.87
N PHE A 210 8.30 -5.16 -19.03
CA PHE A 210 9.47 -4.28 -19.15
C PHE A 210 9.31 -3.01 -18.30
N ALA A 211 8.14 -2.36 -18.36
CA ALA A 211 7.86 -1.16 -17.57
C ALA A 211 7.91 -1.44 -16.05
N ASP A 212 7.37 -2.58 -15.62
CA ASP A 212 7.40 -3.01 -14.20
C ASP A 212 8.83 -3.29 -13.73
N GLY A 213 9.65 -3.98 -14.52
CA GLY A 213 11.05 -4.26 -14.23
C GLY A 213 11.88 -2.97 -14.12
N MET A 214 11.62 -1.98 -15.00
CA MET A 214 12.27 -0.67 -14.93
C MET A 214 12.03 0.02 -13.58
N VAL A 215 10.79 0.01 -13.10
CA VAL A 215 10.44 0.60 -11.80
C VAL A 215 11.15 -0.12 -10.66
N GLU A 216 11.26 -1.44 -10.71
CA GLU A 216 11.96 -2.24 -9.71
C GLU A 216 13.45 -1.90 -9.63
N GLU A 217 14.12 -1.78 -10.78
CA GLU A 217 15.53 -1.38 -10.83
C GLU A 217 15.73 0.06 -10.33
N ILE A 218 14.83 0.99 -10.66
CA ILE A 218 14.89 2.36 -10.15
C ILE A 218 14.70 2.38 -8.62
N ILE A 219 13.74 1.65 -8.07
CA ILE A 219 13.53 1.53 -6.61
C ILE A 219 14.80 0.98 -5.96
N THR A 220 15.41 -0.05 -6.54
CA THR A 220 16.64 -0.67 -6.04
C THR A 220 17.80 0.32 -6.06
N ALA A 221 17.97 1.07 -7.14
CA ALA A 221 19.02 2.08 -7.26
C ALA A 221 18.85 3.22 -6.24
N LEU A 222 17.63 3.77 -6.11
CA LEU A 222 17.31 4.83 -5.15
C LEU A 222 17.46 4.37 -3.69
N SER A 223 17.18 3.10 -3.38
CA SER A 223 17.31 2.54 -2.04
C SER A 223 18.76 2.50 -1.52
N ARG A 224 19.75 2.66 -2.39
CA ARG A 224 21.17 2.79 -2.01
C ARG A 224 21.51 4.16 -1.43
N ILE A 225 20.65 5.16 -1.63
CA ILE A 225 20.81 6.53 -1.10
C ILE A 225 20.38 6.52 0.38
N ARG A 226 21.33 6.54 1.30
CA ARG A 226 21.10 6.30 2.75
C ARG A 226 20.19 7.31 3.45
N TRP A 227 20.16 8.54 2.97
CA TRP A 227 19.35 9.61 3.56
C TRP A 227 17.93 9.68 2.98
N LEU A 228 17.67 8.97 1.88
CA LEU A 228 16.39 8.94 1.19
C LEU A 228 15.56 7.74 1.67
N PHE A 229 14.32 7.98 2.06
CA PHE A 229 13.36 6.93 2.35
C PHE A 229 12.60 6.57 1.08
N VAL A 230 12.75 5.35 0.58
CA VAL A 230 12.10 4.87 -0.64
C VAL A 230 10.97 3.94 -0.28
N ILE A 231 9.77 4.23 -0.80
CA ILE A 231 8.58 3.39 -0.60
C ILE A 231 8.76 2.04 -1.31
N ALA A 232 8.35 0.98 -0.63
CA ALA A 232 8.39 -0.37 -1.18
C ALA A 232 7.52 -0.49 -2.45
N ARG A 233 8.00 -1.29 -3.42
CA ARG A 233 7.34 -1.52 -4.71
C ARG A 233 5.85 -1.86 -4.58
N ASN A 234 5.49 -2.79 -3.69
CA ASN A 234 4.11 -3.23 -3.54
C ASN A 234 3.14 -2.11 -3.17
N SER A 235 3.58 -1.16 -2.34
CA SER A 235 2.77 0.01 -1.97
C SER A 235 2.57 0.97 -3.14
N SER A 236 3.60 1.22 -3.95
CA SER A 236 3.50 2.06 -5.15
C SER A 236 2.66 1.39 -6.24
N PHE A 237 2.70 0.07 -6.35
CA PHE A 237 2.01 -0.69 -7.38
C PHE A 237 0.49 -0.83 -7.15
N THR A 238 -0.02 -0.44 -6.00
CA THR A 238 -1.47 -0.29 -5.79
C THR A 238 -2.09 0.74 -6.73
N TYR A 239 -1.29 1.67 -7.23
CA TYR A 239 -1.71 2.71 -8.17
C TYR A 239 -1.61 2.31 -9.65
N LYS A 240 -1.23 1.07 -9.97
CA LYS A 240 -1.06 0.63 -11.36
C LYS A 240 -2.38 0.69 -12.14
N GLY A 241 -2.32 1.33 -13.33
CA GLY A 241 -3.47 1.47 -14.22
C GLY A 241 -4.51 2.52 -13.79
N GLN A 242 -4.23 3.30 -12.75
CA GLN A 242 -5.11 4.37 -12.29
C GLN A 242 -4.59 5.74 -12.78
N ALA A 243 -5.51 6.64 -13.16
CA ALA A 243 -5.18 8.05 -13.35
C ALA A 243 -5.24 8.73 -11.98
N ILE A 244 -4.08 9.07 -11.42
CA ILE A 244 -3.98 9.52 -10.02
C ILE A 244 -3.38 10.91 -9.95
N ASP A 245 -3.92 11.72 -9.05
CA ASP A 245 -3.33 12.98 -8.63
C ASP A 245 -2.10 12.70 -7.74
N VAL A 246 -0.94 13.19 -8.15
CA VAL A 246 0.33 13.06 -7.42
C VAL A 246 0.23 13.60 -5.98
N LYS A 247 -0.57 14.66 -5.76
CA LYS A 247 -0.82 15.19 -4.41
C LYS A 247 -1.58 14.20 -3.54
N LYS A 248 -2.49 13.42 -4.13
CA LYS A 248 -3.20 12.35 -3.42
C LYS A 248 -2.22 11.23 -3.05
N VAL A 249 -1.38 10.79 -3.99
CA VAL A 249 -0.33 9.78 -3.72
C VAL A 249 0.58 10.23 -2.57
N GLY A 250 1.04 11.48 -2.60
CA GLY A 250 1.90 12.05 -1.56
C GLY A 250 1.28 11.95 -0.16
N ARG A 251 -0.02 12.23 -0.04
CA ARG A 251 -0.75 12.13 1.23
C ARG A 251 -0.96 10.69 1.67
N GLU A 252 -1.36 9.81 0.76
CA GLU A 252 -1.69 8.40 1.07
C GLU A 252 -0.46 7.58 1.43
N LEU A 253 0.65 7.79 0.73
CA LEU A 253 1.93 7.10 1.01
C LEU A 253 2.82 7.84 2.02
N GLY A 254 2.45 9.06 2.43
CA GLY A 254 3.27 9.87 3.32
C GLY A 254 4.63 10.25 2.70
N VAL A 255 4.67 10.54 1.39
CA VAL A 255 5.91 10.88 0.69
C VAL A 255 5.94 12.32 0.22
N ARG A 256 7.15 12.91 0.21
CA ARG A 256 7.38 14.26 -0.29
C ARG A 256 7.55 14.31 -1.80
N TYR A 257 8.07 13.26 -2.38
CA TYR A 257 8.41 13.20 -3.79
C TYR A 257 7.79 11.98 -4.45
N VAL A 258 7.41 12.15 -5.70
CA VAL A 258 6.90 11.07 -6.54
C VAL A 258 7.67 11.07 -7.84
N LEU A 259 8.16 9.89 -8.23
CA LEU A 259 8.71 9.63 -9.55
C LEU A 259 7.64 8.90 -10.36
N GLU A 260 7.26 9.45 -11.48
CA GLU A 260 6.38 8.82 -12.45
C GLU A 260 7.05 8.76 -13.82
N GLY A 261 6.52 7.93 -14.72
CA GLY A 261 7.09 7.80 -16.03
C GLY A 261 6.24 7.01 -16.99
N SER A 262 6.75 6.90 -18.21
CA SER A 262 6.13 6.11 -19.28
C SER A 262 7.17 5.39 -20.12
N VAL A 263 6.75 4.27 -20.71
CA VAL A 263 7.54 3.47 -21.64
C VAL A 263 6.79 3.39 -22.97
N ARG A 264 7.47 3.67 -24.07
CA ARG A 264 6.94 3.52 -25.43
C ARG A 264 7.92 2.75 -26.30
N LYS A 265 7.45 1.69 -26.93
CA LYS A 265 8.19 0.94 -27.97
C LYS A 265 7.83 1.45 -29.35
N GLY A 266 8.83 1.60 -30.21
CA GLY A 266 8.67 1.91 -31.63
C GLY A 266 9.69 1.12 -32.45
N GLY A 267 9.24 0.02 -33.08
CA GLY A 267 10.16 -0.92 -33.73
C GLY A 267 11.13 -1.56 -32.75
N ASN A 268 12.44 -1.43 -33.02
CA ASN A 268 13.52 -1.93 -32.16
C ASN A 268 14.04 -0.87 -31.15
N GLN A 269 13.33 0.22 -30.99
CA GLN A 269 13.69 1.30 -30.05
C GLN A 269 12.69 1.39 -28.92
N VAL A 270 13.18 1.65 -27.72
CA VAL A 270 12.37 1.99 -26.56
C VAL A 270 12.65 3.41 -26.13
N ARG A 271 11.61 4.13 -25.80
CA ARG A 271 11.65 5.46 -25.21
C ARG A 271 11.08 5.42 -23.82
N ILE A 272 11.84 5.90 -22.85
CA ILE A 272 11.45 5.99 -21.46
C ILE A 272 11.44 7.47 -21.09
N THR A 273 10.35 7.92 -20.49
CA THR A 273 10.28 9.26 -19.90
C THR A 273 10.12 9.10 -18.41
N ALA A 274 10.88 9.86 -17.62
CA ALA A 274 10.77 9.88 -16.17
C ALA A 274 10.70 11.33 -15.70
N GLN A 275 9.92 11.60 -14.64
CA GLN A 275 9.75 12.91 -14.06
C GLN A 275 9.62 12.83 -12.54
N LEU A 276 10.32 13.71 -11.84
CA LEU A 276 10.30 13.87 -10.41
C LEU A 276 9.41 15.05 -10.05
N ILE A 277 8.44 14.80 -9.17
CA ILE A 277 7.43 15.78 -8.78
C ILE A 277 7.43 15.94 -7.26
N GLU A 278 7.36 17.17 -6.78
CA GLU A 278 7.10 17.46 -5.39
C GLU A 278 5.61 17.24 -5.09
N ALA A 279 5.30 16.29 -4.21
CA ALA A 279 3.94 15.81 -4.01
C ALA A 279 3.01 16.86 -3.38
N GLU A 280 3.53 17.76 -2.55
CA GLU A 280 2.76 18.80 -1.88
C GLU A 280 2.26 19.86 -2.86
N THR A 281 3.13 20.35 -3.71
CA THR A 281 2.85 21.45 -4.65
C THR A 281 2.37 20.96 -6.02
N GLY A 282 2.79 19.75 -6.42
CA GLY A 282 2.66 19.23 -7.78
C GLY A 282 3.70 19.81 -8.75
N ALA A 283 4.74 20.48 -8.24
CA ALA A 283 5.79 21.06 -9.06
C ALA A 283 6.75 20.03 -9.61
N HIS A 284 7.03 20.09 -10.91
CA HIS A 284 8.04 19.25 -11.53
C HIS A 284 9.43 19.76 -11.15
N LEU A 285 10.21 18.92 -10.47
CA LEU A 285 11.58 19.21 -10.08
C LEU A 285 12.58 18.84 -11.17
N TRP A 286 12.25 17.78 -11.90
CA TRP A 286 13.07 17.24 -12.98
C TRP A 286 12.21 16.39 -13.95
N ALA A 287 12.58 16.39 -15.22
CA ALA A 287 12.03 15.51 -16.23
C ALA A 287 13.08 15.20 -17.30
N GLU A 288 13.20 13.94 -17.69
CA GLU A 288 14.16 13.53 -18.73
C GLU A 288 13.62 12.36 -19.56
N ARG A 289 14.21 12.21 -20.74
CA ARG A 289 13.89 11.17 -21.70
C ARG A 289 15.12 10.34 -22.03
N PHE A 290 14.96 9.03 -21.98
CA PHE A 290 15.97 8.06 -22.34
C PHE A 290 15.52 7.28 -23.58
N ASP A 291 16.36 7.21 -24.60
CA ASP A 291 16.12 6.42 -25.81
C ASP A 291 17.20 5.31 -25.92
N GLY A 292 16.82 4.12 -26.37
CA GLY A 292 17.77 3.02 -26.56
C GLY A 292 17.21 1.83 -27.32
N PRO A 293 18.09 0.94 -27.82
CA PRO A 293 17.68 -0.28 -28.52
C PRO A 293 17.10 -1.30 -27.55
N LEU A 294 16.10 -2.07 -28.02
CA LEU A 294 15.42 -3.09 -27.23
C LEU A 294 16.19 -4.43 -27.16
N GLU A 295 17.33 -4.54 -27.81
CA GLU A 295 18.07 -5.81 -27.93
C GLU A 295 18.62 -6.32 -26.58
N ASN A 296 18.90 -5.42 -25.63
CA ASN A 296 19.41 -5.71 -24.30
C ASN A 296 18.52 -5.08 -23.20
N VAL A 297 17.38 -5.72 -22.96
CA VAL A 297 16.37 -5.22 -22.00
C VAL A 297 16.97 -4.91 -20.62
N PHE A 298 17.75 -5.80 -20.04
CA PHE A 298 18.35 -5.62 -18.71
C PHE A 298 19.39 -4.51 -18.69
N GLU A 299 20.21 -4.40 -19.72
CA GLU A 299 21.24 -3.36 -19.80
C GLU A 299 20.65 -1.94 -19.89
N ILE A 300 19.50 -1.80 -20.60
CA ILE A 300 18.82 -0.51 -20.65
C ILE A 300 18.11 -0.18 -19.33
N GLN A 301 17.56 -1.18 -18.63
CA GLN A 301 16.99 -1.01 -17.31
C GLN A 301 18.04 -0.53 -16.30
N ASP A 302 19.18 -1.22 -16.21
CA ASP A 302 20.30 -0.85 -15.35
C ASP A 302 20.82 0.57 -15.64
N ARG A 303 21.04 0.87 -16.91
CA ARG A 303 21.54 2.18 -17.35
C ARG A 303 20.59 3.31 -16.99
N VAL A 304 19.29 3.12 -17.23
CA VAL A 304 18.26 4.12 -16.88
C VAL A 304 18.12 4.26 -15.37
N ALA A 305 18.12 3.16 -14.62
CA ALA A 305 18.03 3.20 -13.16
C ALA A 305 19.22 3.95 -12.54
N ILE A 306 20.43 3.71 -13.00
CA ILE A 306 21.65 4.42 -12.55
C ILE A 306 21.59 5.91 -12.93
N ALA A 307 21.18 6.22 -14.18
CA ALA A 307 21.09 7.60 -14.65
C ALA A 307 20.01 8.37 -13.87
N VAL A 308 18.85 7.78 -13.66
CA VAL A 308 17.74 8.36 -12.89
C VAL A 308 18.18 8.61 -11.43
N ALA A 309 18.82 7.64 -10.77
CA ALA A 309 19.31 7.80 -9.40
C ALA A 309 20.37 8.90 -9.29
N GLY A 310 21.30 8.96 -10.25
CA GLY A 310 22.38 9.96 -10.27
C GLY A 310 21.90 11.39 -10.46
N VAL A 311 20.79 11.60 -11.16
CA VAL A 311 20.19 12.94 -11.35
C VAL A 311 19.21 13.31 -10.25
N ILE A 312 18.44 12.33 -9.75
CA ILE A 312 17.45 12.56 -8.70
C ILE A 312 18.14 12.95 -7.38
N GLU A 313 19.25 12.36 -7.02
CA GLU A 313 19.93 12.67 -5.75
C GLU A 313 20.28 14.16 -5.61
N PRO A 314 20.97 14.82 -6.56
CA PRO A 314 21.21 16.27 -6.49
C PRO A 314 19.91 17.11 -6.54
N ALA A 315 18.91 16.70 -7.34
CA ALA A 315 17.66 17.43 -7.44
C ALA A 315 16.88 17.43 -6.12
N LEU A 316 16.85 16.28 -5.44
CA LEU A 316 16.25 16.15 -4.11
C LEU A 316 17.02 16.96 -3.06
N GLN A 317 18.34 16.91 -3.05
CA GLN A 317 19.16 17.72 -2.14
C GLN A 317 18.87 19.20 -2.32
N ALA A 318 18.82 19.70 -3.56
CA ALA A 318 18.52 21.09 -3.86
C ALA A 318 17.09 21.48 -3.41
N ALA A 319 16.09 20.60 -3.58
CA ALA A 319 14.74 20.82 -3.13
C ALA A 319 14.64 20.88 -1.59
N GLU A 320 15.28 19.95 -0.90
CA GLU A 320 15.32 19.93 0.57
C GLU A 320 16.05 21.15 1.17
N ILE A 321 17.14 21.59 0.56
CA ILE A 321 17.85 22.82 0.96
C ILE A 321 16.92 24.05 0.83
N ARG A 322 16.21 24.20 -0.30
CA ARG A 322 15.25 25.29 -0.50
C ARG A 322 14.14 25.26 0.56
N ARG A 323 13.59 24.07 0.83
CA ARG A 323 12.55 23.86 1.84
C ARG A 323 13.03 24.21 3.24
N SER A 324 14.21 23.73 3.64
CA SER A 324 14.81 24.07 4.93
C SER A 324 15.08 25.56 5.09
N SER A 325 15.47 26.24 4.03
CA SER A 325 15.73 27.68 4.03
C SER A 325 14.47 28.54 4.22
N SER A 326 13.30 28.01 3.81
CA SER A 326 12.01 28.70 3.96
C SER A 326 11.32 28.47 5.32
N ARG A 327 11.81 27.54 6.16
CA ARG A 327 11.27 27.27 7.50
C ARG A 327 11.71 28.30 8.53
N PRO A 328 10.83 28.69 9.48
CA PRO A 328 11.20 29.51 10.64
C PRO A 328 12.30 28.85 11.47
N THR A 329 13.18 29.63 12.10
CA THR A 329 14.35 29.15 12.84
C THR A 329 13.95 28.32 14.07
N ASP A 330 12.79 28.56 14.63
CA ASP A 330 12.29 27.92 15.85
C ASP A 330 11.70 26.51 15.61
N ASP A 331 11.55 26.10 14.34
CA ASP A 331 10.92 24.81 13.95
C ASP A 331 11.89 23.94 13.10
N LEU A 332 13.19 24.03 13.36
CA LEU A 332 14.21 23.29 12.59
C LEU A 332 14.54 21.95 13.24
N THR A 333 14.46 20.89 12.44
CA THR A 333 14.97 19.57 12.82
C THR A 333 16.51 19.52 12.70
N ALA A 334 17.13 18.50 13.30
CA ALA A 334 18.58 18.26 13.13
C ALA A 334 18.97 18.08 11.64
N TYR A 335 18.06 17.55 10.83
CA TYR A 335 18.26 17.39 9.38
C TYR A 335 18.20 18.74 8.66
N ASP A 336 17.28 19.64 9.03
CA ASP A 336 17.22 21.00 8.47
C ASP A 336 18.50 21.80 8.78
N LEU A 337 19.04 21.65 9.99
CA LEU A 337 20.31 22.27 10.38
C LEU A 337 21.49 21.73 9.57
N TYR A 338 21.54 20.43 9.32
CA TYR A 338 22.54 19.79 8.46
C TYR A 338 22.46 20.34 7.02
N LEU A 339 21.26 20.45 6.44
CA LEU A 339 21.06 20.99 5.10
C LEU A 339 21.48 22.47 4.99
N ARG A 340 21.19 23.29 6.00
CA ARG A 340 21.66 24.68 6.05
C ARG A 340 23.17 24.75 6.11
N ALA A 341 23.82 23.91 6.91
CA ALA A 341 25.29 23.84 6.99
C ALA A 341 25.91 23.46 5.64
N LEU A 342 25.31 22.48 4.95
CA LEU A 342 25.73 22.07 3.59
C LEU A 342 25.59 23.22 2.59
N HIS A 343 24.51 23.98 2.63
CA HIS A 343 24.31 25.14 1.76
C HIS A 343 25.37 26.23 2.00
N TYR A 344 25.70 26.53 3.26
CA TYR A 344 26.74 27.50 3.59
C TYR A 344 28.13 27.04 3.15
N SER A 345 28.48 25.75 3.28
CA SER A 345 29.75 25.24 2.81
C SER A 345 29.90 25.34 1.28
N GLN A 346 28.86 24.94 0.53
CA GLN A 346 28.87 25.03 -0.94
C GLN A 346 28.89 26.47 -1.47
N SER A 347 28.28 27.42 -0.75
CA SER A 347 28.32 28.84 -1.12
C SER A 347 29.66 29.49 -0.77
N ALA A 348 30.35 29.03 0.29
CA ALA A 348 31.70 29.48 0.65
C ALA A 348 32.78 29.01 -0.37
N ASP A 349 32.68 27.75 -0.85
CA ASP A 349 33.58 27.23 -1.87
C ASP A 349 33.46 27.98 -3.22
N ARG A 350 32.23 28.39 -3.60
CA ARG A 350 32.02 29.19 -4.81
C ARG A 350 32.47 30.64 -4.70
N ALA A 351 32.58 31.19 -3.50
CA ALA A 351 33.09 32.54 -3.26
C ALA A 351 34.63 32.61 -3.15
N GLY A 352 35.30 31.45 -3.00
CA GLY A 352 36.75 31.34 -2.90
C GLY A 352 37.49 31.16 -4.24
N ASP A 353 36.76 30.86 -5.34
CA ASP A 353 37.31 30.65 -6.69
C ASP A 353 37.13 31.86 -7.63
N GLY A 354 36.87 33.07 -7.09
CA GLY A 354 36.65 34.32 -7.84
C GLY A 354 37.84 35.29 -7.73
#